data_203e52131a59e888321ad7b46e39a237
#
_entry.id   203e52131a59e888321ad7b46e39a237
#
_cell.length_a   1.000
_cell.length_b   1.000
_cell.length_c   1.000
_cell.angle_alpha   90.00
_cell.angle_beta   90.00
_cell.angle_gamma   90.00
#
_symmetry.space_group_name_H-M   'P 1'
#
loop_
_entity.id
_entity.type
_entity.pdbx_description
1 polymer ?
#
loop_
_entity_poly.entity_id
_entity_poly.type
_entity_poly.pdbx_seq_one_letter_code
_entity_poly.pdbx_strand_id
1 'polypeptide(L)'
;MGKRAADSIADFFAELSRRGHEPLLEKAKGSARFDIVDGRRTERWLVKIDKGDLRVSQRNATADCILRLDRSSFERAVAGKLNVMAAVLRGEVAVGGDPRLLVLLRRLFPQPSRRRRTRASRKKQ
;
A
#
# COMPACT_ATOMS: atom_id res chain seq x y z
N MET A 1 8.82 -20.62 -9.84
CA MET A 1 8.29 -19.97 -9.09
C MET A 1 7.64 -18.71 -9.42
N GLY A 2 7.00 -18.70 -10.50
CA GLY A 2 6.22 -17.61 -10.86
C GLY A 2 5.21 -17.23 -9.84
N LYS A 3 4.81 -18.21 -9.02
CA LYS A 3 3.86 -17.94 -8.06
C LYS A 3 4.38 -17.10 -6.96
N ARG A 4 5.67 -16.97 -6.83
CA ARG A 4 6.21 -16.21 -5.79
C ARG A 4 5.90 -14.74 -5.96
N ALA A 5 5.90 -14.22 -7.17
CA ALA A 5 5.56 -12.85 -7.42
C ALA A 5 4.11 -12.58 -7.08
N ALA A 6 3.26 -13.53 -7.37
CA ALA A 6 1.87 -13.37 -7.04
C ALA A 6 1.70 -13.42 -5.55
N ASP A 7 2.50 -14.26 -4.90
CA ASP A 7 2.40 -14.43 -3.48
C ASP A 7 2.82 -13.20 -2.70
N SER A 8 3.73 -12.37 -3.23
CA SER A 8 4.17 -11.21 -2.47
C SER A 8 3.04 -10.24 -2.20
N ILE A 9 2.08 -10.12 -3.11
CA ILE A 9 0.94 -9.25 -2.90
C ILE A 9 -0.02 -9.87 -1.89
N ALA A 10 -0.31 -11.15 -2.09
CA ALA A 10 -1.20 -11.85 -1.17
C ALA A 10 -0.59 -11.88 0.23
N ASP A 11 0.72 -12.05 0.30
CA ASP A 11 1.41 -12.07 1.59
C ASP A 11 1.33 -10.73 2.29
N PHE A 12 1.42 -9.64 1.54
CA PHE A 12 1.31 -8.32 2.12
C PHE A 12 -0.06 -8.14 2.78
N PHE A 13 -1.12 -8.51 2.07
CA PHE A 13 -2.47 -8.35 2.62
C PHE A 13 -2.75 -9.34 3.73
N ALA A 14 -2.16 -10.54 3.65
CA ALA A 14 -2.30 -11.52 4.71
C ALA A 14 -1.63 -11.01 5.99
N GLU A 15 -0.49 -10.35 5.82
CA GLU A 15 0.21 -9.79 6.96
C GLU A 15 -0.59 -8.68 7.61
N LEU A 16 -1.24 -7.82 6.81
CA LEU A 16 -2.09 -6.78 7.36
C LEU A 16 -3.24 -7.39 8.14
N SER A 17 -3.83 -8.43 7.57
CA SER A 17 -4.95 -9.10 8.21
C SER A 17 -4.51 -9.75 9.51
N ARG A 18 -3.34 -10.34 9.53
CA ARG A 18 -2.81 -11.00 10.70
C ARG A 18 -2.50 -10.00 11.82
N ARG A 19 -1.96 -8.84 11.45
CA ARG A 19 -1.70 -7.81 12.44
C ARG A 19 -2.98 -7.29 13.05
N GLY A 20 -3.99 -7.13 12.23
CA GLY A 20 -5.31 -6.73 12.69
C GLY A 20 -5.43 -5.34 13.27
N HIS A 21 -4.34 -4.73 13.66
CA HIS A 21 -4.37 -3.39 14.24
C HIS A 21 -3.08 -2.66 13.94
N GLU A 22 -3.20 -1.41 13.53
CA GLU A 22 -2.07 -0.57 13.24
C GLU A 22 -2.15 0.68 14.11
N PRO A 23 -1.30 0.82 15.13
CA PRO A 23 -1.38 1.96 16.04
C PRO A 23 -1.29 3.31 15.36
N LEU A 24 -0.55 3.40 14.26
CA LEU A 24 -0.41 4.65 13.55
C LEU A 24 -1.71 5.11 12.90
N LEU A 25 -2.70 4.23 12.82
CA LEU A 25 -3.99 4.54 12.22
C LEU A 25 -5.10 4.60 13.25
N GLU A 26 -4.77 4.71 14.52
CA GLU A 26 -5.80 4.70 15.55
C GLU A 26 -6.84 5.79 15.46
N LYS A 27 -6.51 6.88 14.79
CA LYS A 27 -7.47 7.94 14.62
C LYS A 27 -8.13 7.91 13.25
N ALA A 28 -7.86 6.89 12.49
CA ALA A 28 -8.38 6.79 11.14
C ALA A 28 -9.58 5.88 11.07
N LYS A 29 -10.48 6.21 10.16
CA LYS A 29 -11.64 5.38 9.91
C LYS A 29 -12.01 5.55 8.45
N GLY A 30 -12.28 4.45 7.78
CA GLY A 30 -12.63 4.50 6.37
C GLY A 30 -12.24 3.22 5.67
N SER A 31 -12.36 3.23 4.37
CA SER A 31 -12.01 2.05 3.57
C SER A 31 -11.16 2.45 2.39
N ALA A 32 -10.27 1.55 2.01
CA ALA A 32 -9.40 1.76 0.86
C ALA A 32 -9.45 0.53 0.00
N ARG A 33 -9.50 0.74 -1.32
CA ARG A 33 -9.45 -0.36 -2.25
C ARG A 33 -8.23 -0.22 -3.12
N PHE A 34 -7.51 -1.32 -3.25
CA PHE A 34 -6.32 -1.35 -4.10
C PHE A 34 -6.66 -2.13 -5.36
N ASP A 35 -6.66 -1.44 -6.49
CA ASP A 35 -6.91 -2.06 -7.78
C ASP A 35 -5.56 -2.29 -8.43
N ILE A 36 -5.13 -3.54 -8.43
CA ILE A 36 -3.81 -3.91 -8.90
C ILE A 36 -3.95 -4.53 -10.29
N VAL A 37 -3.41 -3.82 -11.27
CA VAL A 37 -3.58 -4.19 -12.67
C VAL A 37 -2.41 -5.04 -13.16
N ASP A 38 -2.74 -6.17 -13.75
CA ASP A 38 -1.73 -7.06 -14.32
C ASP A 38 -2.24 -7.45 -15.72
N GLY A 39 -1.86 -6.65 -16.72
CA GLY A 39 -2.33 -6.85 -18.07
C GLY A 39 -3.82 -6.64 -18.13
N ARG A 40 -4.56 -7.68 -18.48
CA ARG A 40 -6.00 -7.58 -18.60
C ARG A 40 -6.73 -7.88 -17.31
N ARG A 41 -6.01 -8.30 -16.30
CA ARG A 41 -6.62 -8.68 -15.04
C ARG A 41 -6.45 -7.59 -14.02
N THR A 42 -7.43 -7.44 -13.15
CA THR A 42 -7.34 -6.49 -12.06
C THR A 42 -7.72 -7.21 -10.78
N GLU A 43 -6.82 -7.18 -9.84
CA GLU A 43 -7.04 -7.81 -8.56
C GLU A 43 -7.43 -6.70 -7.59
N ARG A 44 -8.52 -6.86 -6.87
CA ARG A 44 -8.99 -5.81 -5.97
C ARG A 44 -8.98 -6.27 -4.53
N TRP A 45 -8.31 -5.48 -3.71
CA TRP A 45 -8.23 -5.75 -2.28
C TRP A 45 -8.82 -4.60 -1.52
N LEU A 46 -9.69 -4.90 -0.57
CA LEU A 46 -10.35 -3.90 0.24
C LEU A 46 -9.81 -3.97 1.66
N VAL A 47 -9.41 -2.82 2.19
CA VAL A 47 -8.94 -2.71 3.56
C VAL A 47 -9.84 -1.75 4.28
N LYS A 48 -10.52 -2.22 5.31
CA LYS A 48 -11.36 -1.37 6.12
C LYS A 48 -10.58 -1.00 7.37
N ILE A 49 -10.59 0.28 7.70
CA ILE A 49 -9.87 0.79 8.84
C ILE A 49 -10.87 1.37 9.82
N ASP A 50 -10.82 0.91 11.06
CA ASP A 50 -11.71 1.43 12.08
C ASP A 50 -10.90 1.65 13.35
N LYS A 51 -10.45 2.88 13.54
CA LYS A 51 -9.64 3.24 14.69
C LYS A 51 -8.42 2.34 14.81
N GLY A 52 -7.79 2.12 13.69
CA GLY A 52 -6.58 1.30 13.64
C GLY A 52 -6.81 -0.17 13.38
N ASP A 53 -8.04 -0.64 13.56
CA ASP A 53 -8.32 -2.05 13.27
C ASP A 53 -8.43 -2.25 11.78
N LEU A 54 -7.78 -3.28 11.28
CA LEU A 54 -7.70 -3.55 9.85
C LEU A 54 -8.48 -4.81 9.51
N ARG A 55 -9.34 -4.70 8.51
CA ARG A 55 -10.05 -5.86 7.99
C ARG A 55 -9.81 -5.91 6.50
N VAL A 56 -9.22 -7.00 6.06
CA VAL A 56 -8.80 -7.16 4.68
C VAL A 56 -9.66 -8.20 3.98
N SER A 57 -10.10 -7.89 2.77
CA SER A 57 -10.82 -8.86 1.97
C SER A 57 -10.53 -8.59 0.50
N GLN A 58 -10.73 -9.58 -0.33
CA GLN A 58 -10.50 -9.45 -1.75
C GLN A 58 -11.86 -9.21 -2.40
N ARG A 59 -12.26 -7.94 -2.48
CA ARG A 59 -13.59 -7.57 -2.94
C ARG A 59 -13.57 -6.36 -3.83
N ASN A 60 -14.52 -6.32 -4.74
CA ASN A 60 -14.75 -5.16 -5.57
C ASN A 60 -15.92 -4.39 -5.00
N ALA A 61 -15.66 -3.65 -3.94
CA ALA A 61 -16.69 -2.88 -3.26
C ALA A 61 -16.31 -1.40 -3.29
N THR A 62 -17.28 -0.54 -3.08
CA THR A 62 -17.00 0.89 -3.05
C THR A 62 -16.09 1.15 -1.85
N ALA A 63 -15.29 2.18 -1.95
CA ALA A 63 -14.36 2.52 -0.89
C ALA A 63 -14.18 4.02 -0.84
N ASP A 64 -13.75 4.52 0.31
CA ASP A 64 -13.52 5.95 0.48
C ASP A 64 -12.31 6.42 -0.30
N CYS A 65 -11.34 5.54 -0.49
CA CYS A 65 -10.13 5.87 -1.24
C CYS A 65 -9.80 4.69 -2.14
N ILE A 66 -9.46 4.94 -3.38
CA ILE A 66 -9.11 3.89 -4.33
C ILE A 66 -7.74 4.19 -4.91
N LEU A 67 -6.85 3.21 -4.86
CA LEU A 67 -5.54 3.33 -5.48
C LEU A 67 -5.45 2.33 -6.61
N ARG A 68 -5.11 2.81 -7.80
CA ARG A 68 -4.97 1.94 -8.95
C ARG A 68 -3.56 2.01 -9.47
N LEU A 69 -2.93 0.88 -9.59
CA LEU A 69 -1.53 0.83 -10.01
C LEU A 69 -1.21 -0.53 -10.62
N ASP A 70 -0.10 -0.59 -11.33
CA ASP A 70 0.34 -1.83 -11.94
C ASP A 70 0.85 -2.78 -10.87
N ARG A 71 0.77 -4.06 -11.17
CA ARG A 71 1.28 -5.08 -10.29
C ARG A 71 2.74 -4.87 -9.96
N SER A 72 3.54 -4.52 -10.96
CA SER A 72 4.97 -4.31 -10.71
C SER A 72 5.21 -3.16 -9.74
N SER A 73 4.43 -2.09 -9.85
CA SER A 73 4.57 -0.97 -8.94
C SER A 73 4.19 -1.37 -7.52
N PHE A 74 3.13 -2.16 -7.39
CA PHE A 74 2.70 -2.62 -6.08
C PHE A 74 3.76 -3.52 -5.45
N GLU A 75 4.35 -4.41 -6.24
CA GLU A 75 5.40 -5.29 -5.74
C GLU A 75 6.59 -4.50 -5.24
N ARG A 76 6.94 -3.44 -5.96
CA ARG A 76 8.04 -2.59 -5.55
C ARG A 76 7.71 -1.83 -4.26
N ALA A 77 6.46 -1.41 -4.12
CA ALA A 77 6.03 -0.72 -2.92
C ALA A 77 6.11 -1.65 -1.70
N VAL A 78 5.66 -2.88 -1.88
CA VAL A 78 5.68 -3.87 -0.82
C VAL A 78 7.12 -4.21 -0.42
N ALA A 79 8.00 -4.21 -1.39
CA ALA A 79 9.42 -4.51 -1.14
C ALA A 79 10.19 -3.31 -0.58
N GLY A 80 9.52 -2.18 -0.39
CA GLY A 80 10.19 -0.99 0.12
C GLY A 80 11.04 -0.28 -0.91
N LYS A 81 10.79 -0.55 -2.19
CA LYS A 81 11.58 0.03 -3.28
C LYS A 81 10.86 1.15 -4.03
N LEU A 82 9.63 1.43 -3.66
CA LEU A 82 8.85 2.48 -4.29
C LEU A 82 8.20 3.32 -3.22
N ASN A 83 8.39 4.62 -3.31
CA ASN A 83 7.70 5.55 -2.43
C ASN A 83 6.34 5.82 -3.04
N VAL A 84 5.28 5.41 -2.36
CA VAL A 84 3.93 5.50 -2.89
C VAL A 84 3.52 6.94 -3.18
N MET A 85 3.85 7.87 -2.28
CA MET A 85 3.47 9.25 -2.50
C MET A 85 4.17 9.84 -3.71
N ALA A 86 5.44 9.51 -3.88
CA ALA A 86 6.18 9.98 -5.04
C ALA A 86 5.59 9.38 -6.32
N ALA A 87 5.18 8.13 -6.26
CA ALA A 87 4.58 7.47 -7.41
C ALA A 87 3.25 8.12 -7.79
N VAL A 88 2.48 8.54 -6.81
CA VAL A 88 1.24 9.26 -7.07
C VAL A 88 1.55 10.57 -7.78
N LEU A 89 2.56 11.27 -7.32
CA LEU A 89 2.91 12.56 -7.93
C LEU A 89 3.43 12.41 -9.36
N ARG A 90 4.02 11.26 -9.66
CA ARG A 90 4.50 11.00 -11.01
C ARG A 90 3.42 10.42 -11.93
N GLY A 91 2.26 10.14 -11.38
CA GLY A 91 1.19 9.56 -12.16
C GLY A 91 1.27 8.05 -12.33
N GLU A 92 2.16 7.39 -11.60
CA GLU A 92 2.26 5.93 -11.64
C GLU A 92 1.14 5.27 -10.85
N VAL A 93 0.61 5.97 -9.88
CA VAL A 93 -0.49 5.47 -9.07
C VAL A 93 -1.65 6.45 -9.18
N ALA A 94 -2.79 5.97 -9.61
CA ALA A 94 -3.97 6.81 -9.71
C ALA A 94 -4.74 6.71 -8.41
N VAL A 95 -5.21 7.84 -7.92
CA VAL A 95 -5.93 7.90 -6.65
C VAL A 95 -7.30 8.50 -6.85
N GLY A 96 -8.33 7.83 -6.33
CA GLY A 96 -9.67 8.35 -6.33
C GLY A 96 -10.18 8.43 -4.92
N GLY A 97 -11.15 9.29 -4.68
CA GLY A 97 -11.76 9.41 -3.37
C GLY A 97 -11.02 10.34 -2.43
N ASP A 98 -11.00 9.98 -1.18
CA ASP A 98 -10.48 10.84 -0.12
C ASP A 98 -8.96 10.81 -0.03
N PRO A 99 -8.28 11.90 -0.41
CA PRO A 99 -6.83 11.92 -0.38
C PRO A 99 -6.24 11.89 1.03
N ARG A 100 -7.02 12.19 2.03
CA ARG A 100 -6.52 12.15 3.40
C ARG A 100 -6.22 10.71 3.81
N LEU A 101 -7.00 9.77 3.31
CA LEU A 101 -6.73 8.38 3.60
C LEU A 101 -5.44 7.92 2.94
N LEU A 102 -5.14 8.46 1.77
CA LEU A 102 -3.91 8.10 1.08
C LEU A 102 -2.69 8.39 1.95
N VAL A 103 -2.69 9.55 2.59
CA VAL A 103 -1.57 9.92 3.42
C VAL A 103 -1.38 8.92 4.56
N LEU A 104 -2.47 8.41 5.09
CA LEU A 104 -2.40 7.43 6.15
C LEU A 104 -2.03 6.04 5.64
N LEU A 105 -2.53 5.69 4.47
CA LEU A 105 -2.27 4.37 3.91
C LEU A 105 -0.80 4.13 3.62
N ARG A 106 -0.06 5.20 3.32
CA ARG A 106 1.35 5.01 3.05
C ARG A 106 2.08 4.40 4.23
N ARG A 107 1.50 4.52 5.41
CA ARG A 107 2.12 3.95 6.60
C ARG A 107 2.04 2.44 6.64
N LEU A 108 1.22 1.86 5.79
CA LEU A 108 1.13 0.41 5.71
C LEU A 108 2.28 -0.19 4.91
N PHE A 109 3.01 0.64 4.16
CA PHE A 109 4.10 0.16 3.32
C PHE A 109 5.46 0.50 3.91
N PRO A 110 6.47 -0.32 3.66
CA PRO A 110 7.81 0.00 4.14
C PRO A 110 8.33 1.26 3.45
N GLN A 111 9.10 2.05 4.18
CA GLN A 111 9.66 3.26 3.61
C GLN A 111 10.93 2.91 2.84
N PRO A 112 11.05 3.36 1.61
CA PRO A 112 12.26 3.05 0.83
C PRO A 112 13.38 3.94 1.27
N SER A 113 14.47 3.63 1.17
CA SER A 113 15.75 4.29 1.26
C SER A 113 16.02 5.48 2.18
N ARG A 114 15.01 6.03 2.85
CA ARG A 114 15.20 7.13 3.72
C ARG A 114 16.30 6.91 4.71
N ARG A 115 16.27 5.79 5.38
CA ARG A 115 17.28 5.48 6.34
C ARG A 115 18.64 5.33 5.77
N ARG A 116 18.74 4.69 4.63
CA ARG A 116 20.00 4.49 3.99
C ARG A 116 20.63 5.79 3.60
N ARG A 117 19.83 6.71 3.11
CA ARG A 117 20.32 7.97 2.70
C ARG A 117 20.87 8.74 3.86
N THR A 118 20.21 8.70 4.98
CA THR A 118 20.64 9.35 6.18
C THR A 118 21.97 8.84 6.64
N ARG A 119 22.14 7.51 6.61
CA ARG A 119 23.39 6.94 7.00
C ARG A 119 24.51 7.34 6.08
N ALA A 120 24.24 7.37 4.81
CA ALA A 120 25.24 7.73 3.86
C ALA A 120 25.67 9.14 4.09
N SER A 121 24.77 10.01 4.41
CA SER A 121 25.09 11.36 4.70
C SER A 121 26.02 11.48 5.84
N ARG A 122 25.78 10.75 6.87
CA ARG A 122 26.63 10.81 8.00
C ARG A 122 28.00 10.32 7.71
N LYS A 123 28.12 9.37 6.86
CA LYS A 123 29.39 8.85 6.54
C LYS A 123 30.29 9.81 5.89
N LYS A 124 29.78 10.81 5.30
CA LYS A 124 30.56 11.75 4.65
C LYS A 124 31.35 12.57 5.55
N GLN A 125 31.06 12.61 6.78
CA GLN A 125 31.77 13.43 7.71
C GLN A 125 33.20 13.08 7.88
#